data_dafe734184e11f915981fedf9df4f42d
#
_entry.id   dafe734184e11f915981fedf9df4f42d
#
_cell.length_a   1.000
_cell.length_b   1.000
_cell.length_c   1.000
_cell.angle_alpha   90.00
_cell.angle_beta   90.00
_cell.angle_gamma   90.00
#
_symmetry.space_group_name_H-M   'P 1'
#
loop_
_entity.id
_entity.type
_entity.pdbx_description
1 polymer ?
#
loop_
_entity_poly.entity_id
_entity_poly.type
_entity_poly.pdbx_seq_one_letter_code
_entity_poly.pdbx_strand_id
1 'polypeptide(L)'
;LTIVQKVVMMELLNSGQNEGGVILLVLGVFIISVLLLVLISVGLLIKGVLYLFNRFRGRQVLFATKGVRRSLLGMLIVLVLGITLIVITQLTAATPKIAKDNSIAELRKVELNGRKEWISIRGENRSKPVLLFLAGGPGGSQLAATRYELAKLEKDFIVVNWEQPGSGKSYSAIPRKNLTPEIYVEDGTALVRSLLKEFKQEKLYLLGESWGSALGIFMVKEQPELYHAFIGTGQMVAFEETEKIDYALAMKLAKENGDQKVVDTLRKNGEPPYYGNSVTTKSATYLNYLSQKMVGNPEIQNGGFQTMRDLAAKEYGILDKVNYLRGILQTFNHVYPQLYNVDLRKEYSTLDVPVYFLLGKHDINAPLSLTEDYYQKLDAPNKEIIWFEHSGHNPWINEPERFVEAVQQIAENKK
;
A
#
# COMPACT_ATOMS: atom_id res chain seq x y z
N LEU A 1 29.34 0.77 4.29
CA LEU A 1 28.05 1.48 4.28
C LEU A 1 27.35 1.14 2.98
N THR A 2 26.33 0.27 3.05
CA THR A 2 25.53 -0.17 1.91
C THR A 2 24.79 1.01 1.25
N ILE A 3 24.48 0.88 -0.04
CA ILE A 3 23.73 1.86 -0.84
C ILE A 3 22.46 2.34 -0.09
N VAL A 4 21.77 1.45 0.63
CA VAL A 4 20.62 1.75 1.49
C VAL A 4 20.93 2.77 2.59
N GLN A 5 22.11 2.68 3.23
CA GLN A 5 22.51 3.66 4.26
C GLN A 5 22.87 5.04 3.68
N LYS A 6 23.37 5.07 2.43
CA LYS A 6 23.63 6.35 1.75
C LYS A 6 22.36 7.04 1.29
N VAL A 7 21.39 6.27 0.76
CA VAL A 7 20.08 6.79 0.34
C VAL A 7 19.31 7.33 1.55
N VAL A 8 19.23 6.56 2.64
CA VAL A 8 18.58 7.00 3.89
C VAL A 8 19.23 8.26 4.46
N MET A 9 20.56 8.38 4.40
CA MET A 9 21.28 9.55 4.93
C MET A 9 21.15 10.78 4.03
N MET A 10 21.04 10.62 2.70
CA MET A 10 20.79 11.74 1.78
C MET A 10 19.35 12.25 1.84
N GLU A 11 18.35 11.36 2.00
CA GLU A 11 16.96 11.76 2.22
C GLU A 11 16.76 12.46 3.58
N LEU A 12 17.47 12.02 4.63
CA LEU A 12 17.50 12.68 5.95
C LEU A 12 18.01 14.11 5.92
N LEU A 13 18.96 14.42 5.02
CA LEU A 13 19.56 15.75 4.88
C LEU A 13 18.71 16.71 4.03
N ASN A 14 17.86 16.18 3.16
CA ASN A 14 17.01 16.98 2.27
C ASN A 14 15.57 17.23 2.79
N SER A 15 15.14 16.54 3.85
CA SER A 15 13.81 16.77 4.46
C SER A 15 13.83 18.01 5.37
N GLY A 16 13.67 19.18 4.80
CA GLY A 16 13.55 20.46 5.51
C GLY A 16 12.27 20.65 6.34
N GLN A 17 11.64 19.57 6.83
CA GLN A 17 10.51 19.63 7.73
C GLN A 17 10.79 18.79 8.98
N ASN A 18 10.78 19.44 10.15
CA ASN A 18 11.09 18.88 11.48
C ASN A 18 10.28 17.62 11.88
N GLU A 19 9.24 17.25 11.19
CA GLU A 19 8.35 16.14 11.55
C GLU A 19 8.89 14.77 11.12
N GLY A 20 9.46 14.65 9.94
CA GLY A 20 10.06 13.40 9.44
C GLY A 20 11.28 12.99 10.27
N GLY A 21 12.08 13.95 10.74
CA GLY A 21 13.28 13.72 11.57
C GLY A 21 12.96 13.04 12.89
N VAL A 22 11.89 13.46 13.58
CA VAL A 22 11.49 12.86 14.87
C VAL A 22 11.02 11.41 14.68
N ILE A 23 10.26 11.12 13.64
CA ILE A 23 9.74 9.76 13.38
C ILE A 23 10.87 8.81 13.01
N LEU A 24 11.83 9.27 12.19
CA LEU A 24 13.03 8.49 11.83
C LEU A 24 13.92 8.26 13.04
N LEU A 25 14.04 9.24 13.96
CA LEU A 25 14.73 9.08 15.22
C LEU A 25 14.06 7.98 16.09
N VAL A 26 12.73 8.04 16.22
CA VAL A 26 11.94 7.06 16.98
C VAL A 26 12.10 5.65 16.39
N LEU A 27 12.04 5.51 15.08
CA LEU A 27 12.26 4.24 14.39
C LEU A 27 13.69 3.75 14.57
N GLY A 28 14.69 4.64 14.50
CA GLY A 28 16.09 4.34 14.79
C GLY A 28 16.30 3.85 16.19
N VAL A 29 15.74 4.52 17.19
CA VAL A 29 15.78 4.09 18.61
C VAL A 29 15.13 2.71 18.79
N PHE A 30 14.00 2.46 18.12
CA PHE A 30 13.34 1.15 18.17
C PHE A 30 14.23 0.04 17.58
N ILE A 31 14.81 0.26 16.41
CA ILE A 31 15.72 -0.70 15.78
C ILE A 31 16.94 -0.98 16.65
N ILE A 32 17.55 0.06 17.21
CA ILE A 32 18.69 -0.07 18.13
C ILE A 32 18.27 -0.89 19.36
N SER A 33 17.08 -0.65 19.91
CA SER A 33 16.56 -1.41 21.05
C SER A 33 16.43 -2.91 20.73
N VAL A 34 15.90 -3.24 19.56
CA VAL A 34 15.79 -4.64 19.10
C VAL A 34 17.18 -5.28 18.93
N LEU A 35 18.13 -4.57 18.32
CA LEU A 35 19.50 -5.06 18.16
C LEU A 35 20.20 -5.30 19.51
N LEU A 36 20.02 -4.41 20.47
CA LEU A 36 20.55 -4.58 21.83
C LEU A 36 19.94 -5.80 22.53
N LEU A 37 18.63 -6.04 22.40
CA LEU A 37 17.99 -7.25 22.91
C LEU A 37 18.60 -8.52 22.33
N VAL A 38 18.82 -8.55 21.01
CA VAL A 38 19.45 -9.68 20.33
C VAL A 38 20.88 -9.89 20.85
N LEU A 39 21.69 -8.83 20.93
CA LEU A 39 23.07 -8.91 21.41
C LEU A 39 23.17 -9.41 22.87
N ILE A 40 22.30 -8.91 23.75
CA ILE A 40 22.24 -9.35 25.16
C ILE A 40 21.83 -10.83 25.20
N SER A 41 20.85 -11.25 24.40
CA SER A 41 20.39 -12.64 24.35
C SER A 41 21.47 -13.59 23.87
N VAL A 42 22.20 -13.24 22.81
CA VAL A 42 23.35 -13.99 22.29
C VAL A 42 24.46 -14.07 23.34
N GLY A 43 24.77 -12.94 24.01
CA GLY A 43 25.75 -12.92 25.08
C GLY A 43 25.39 -13.84 26.27
N LEU A 44 24.10 -13.91 26.64
CA LEU A 44 23.60 -14.82 27.68
C LEU A 44 23.69 -16.28 27.21
N LEU A 45 23.37 -16.59 25.97
CA LEU A 45 23.48 -17.92 25.38
C LEU A 45 24.93 -18.40 25.37
N ILE A 46 25.88 -17.56 24.93
CA ILE A 46 27.30 -17.89 24.93
C ILE A 46 27.78 -18.17 26.37
N LYS A 47 27.41 -17.35 27.36
CA LYS A 47 27.76 -17.59 28.79
C LYS A 47 27.20 -18.92 29.30
N GLY A 48 25.96 -19.26 28.91
CA GLY A 48 25.34 -20.54 29.24
C GLY A 48 26.09 -21.73 28.65
N VAL A 49 26.41 -21.66 27.36
CA VAL A 49 27.18 -22.70 26.65
C VAL A 49 28.56 -22.90 27.27
N LEU A 50 29.29 -21.81 27.49
CA LEU A 50 30.63 -21.88 28.11
C LEU A 50 30.59 -22.45 29.55
N TYR A 51 29.56 -22.13 30.30
CA TYR A 51 29.36 -22.72 31.64
C TYR A 51 29.13 -24.22 31.54
N LEU A 52 28.22 -24.69 30.69
CA LEU A 52 27.95 -26.11 30.47
C LEU A 52 29.19 -26.86 29.99
N PHE A 53 29.92 -26.30 29.05
CA PHE A 53 31.14 -26.89 28.49
C PHE A 53 32.24 -27.06 29.57
N ASN A 54 32.46 -26.03 30.41
CA ASN A 54 33.43 -26.11 31.50
C ASN A 54 33.01 -27.13 32.57
N ARG A 55 31.69 -27.19 32.86
CA ARG A 55 31.16 -28.19 33.82
C ARG A 55 31.33 -29.64 33.28
N PHE A 56 31.10 -29.83 31.99
CA PHE A 56 31.35 -31.14 31.34
C PHE A 56 32.84 -31.58 31.42
N ARG A 57 33.75 -30.60 31.39
CA ARG A 57 35.20 -30.86 31.54
C ARG A 57 35.66 -31.00 33.02
N GLY A 58 34.73 -31.15 33.96
CA GLY A 58 35.05 -31.34 35.36
C GLY A 58 35.63 -30.08 36.07
N ARG A 59 35.56 -28.89 35.39
CA ARG A 59 36.08 -27.66 35.99
C ARG A 59 35.03 -27.08 36.94
N GLN A 60 35.44 -26.72 38.16
CA GLN A 60 34.59 -25.95 39.08
C GLN A 60 34.51 -24.51 38.59
N VAL A 61 33.45 -24.18 37.84
CA VAL A 61 33.19 -22.80 37.40
C VAL A 61 31.97 -22.27 38.12
N LEU A 62 32.15 -21.21 38.84
CA LEU A 62 31.06 -20.46 39.46
C LEU A 62 30.27 -19.75 38.34
N PHE A 63 28.99 -20.07 38.24
CA PHE A 63 28.11 -19.32 37.35
C PHE A 63 28.02 -17.87 37.82
N ALA A 64 28.42 -16.90 36.96
CA ALA A 64 28.51 -15.49 37.33
C ALA A 64 27.08 -14.88 37.48
N THR A 65 26.37 -15.26 38.51
CA THR A 65 24.96 -14.90 38.78
C THR A 65 24.71 -13.39 38.78
N LYS A 66 25.65 -12.58 39.29
CA LYS A 66 25.55 -11.10 39.25
C LYS A 66 25.59 -10.56 37.82
N GLY A 67 26.46 -11.12 36.97
CA GLY A 67 26.55 -10.71 35.56
C GLY A 67 25.29 -11.07 34.75
N VAL A 68 24.75 -12.27 34.97
CA VAL A 68 23.52 -12.72 34.36
C VAL A 68 22.32 -11.86 34.82
N ARG A 69 22.19 -11.59 36.10
CA ARG A 69 21.14 -10.73 36.68
C ARG A 69 21.18 -9.32 36.08
N ARG A 70 22.37 -8.71 35.93
CA ARG A 70 22.53 -7.39 35.28
C ARG A 70 22.11 -7.43 33.80
N SER A 71 22.48 -8.48 33.05
CA SER A 71 22.07 -8.64 31.63
C SER A 71 20.56 -8.81 31.50
N LEU A 72 19.92 -9.60 32.38
CA LEU A 72 18.46 -9.77 32.39
C LEU A 72 17.73 -8.47 32.77
N LEU A 73 18.24 -7.71 33.70
CA LEU A 73 17.70 -6.40 34.07
C LEU A 73 17.81 -5.41 32.88
N GLY A 74 18.96 -5.37 32.22
CA GLY A 74 19.16 -4.56 31.01
C GLY A 74 18.20 -4.94 29.92
N MET A 75 18.00 -6.25 29.69
CA MET A 75 17.04 -6.78 28.69
C MET A 75 15.58 -6.36 29.01
N LEU A 76 15.20 -6.44 30.30
CA LEU A 76 13.88 -6.01 30.76
C LEU A 76 13.66 -4.50 30.50
N ILE A 77 14.65 -3.67 30.86
CA ILE A 77 14.57 -2.21 30.61
C ILE A 77 14.40 -1.92 29.15
N VAL A 78 15.20 -2.52 28.26
CA VAL A 78 15.11 -2.30 26.82
C VAL A 78 13.75 -2.78 26.27
N LEU A 79 13.24 -3.92 26.76
CA LEU A 79 11.93 -4.44 26.40
C LEU A 79 10.81 -3.47 26.79
N VAL A 80 10.83 -2.97 28.03
CA VAL A 80 9.83 -2.01 28.52
C VAL A 80 9.88 -0.72 27.68
N LEU A 81 11.08 -0.20 27.41
CA LEU A 81 11.23 0.99 26.57
C LEU A 81 10.69 0.75 25.15
N GLY A 82 10.99 -0.40 24.54
CA GLY A 82 10.47 -0.76 23.21
C GLY A 82 8.95 -0.86 23.18
N ILE A 83 8.34 -1.51 24.17
CA ILE A 83 6.87 -1.61 24.28
C ILE A 83 6.27 -0.22 24.49
N THR A 84 6.84 0.60 25.35
CA THR A 84 6.37 1.97 25.61
C THR A 84 6.41 2.80 24.31
N LEU A 85 7.47 2.69 23.53
CA LEU A 85 7.61 3.39 22.27
C LEU A 85 6.56 2.94 21.25
N ILE A 86 6.31 1.63 21.15
CA ILE A 86 5.22 1.07 20.30
C ILE A 86 3.89 1.68 20.74
N VAL A 87 3.56 1.63 22.03
CA VAL A 87 2.27 2.14 22.55
C VAL A 87 2.12 3.64 22.26
N ILE A 88 3.14 4.44 22.53
CA ILE A 88 3.10 5.89 22.27
C ILE A 88 2.86 6.15 20.79
N THR A 89 3.61 5.53 19.88
CA THR A 89 3.46 5.78 18.45
C THR A 89 2.11 5.32 17.90
N GLN A 90 1.53 4.24 18.45
CA GLN A 90 0.19 3.80 18.07
C GLN A 90 -0.91 4.75 18.55
N LEU A 91 -0.79 5.29 19.76
CA LEU A 91 -1.77 6.21 20.36
C LEU A 91 -1.68 7.64 19.78
N THR A 92 -0.50 8.04 19.31
CA THR A 92 -0.28 9.38 18.74
C THR A 92 -0.36 9.43 17.23
N ALA A 93 -0.57 8.28 16.57
CA ALA A 93 -0.76 8.22 15.13
C ALA A 93 -1.97 9.05 14.71
N ALA A 94 -1.77 10.03 13.81
CA ALA A 94 -2.79 10.96 13.37
C ALA A 94 -2.45 11.51 11.98
N THR A 95 -3.45 11.93 11.23
CA THR A 95 -3.23 12.72 10.02
C THR A 95 -3.05 14.21 10.38
N PRO A 96 -2.18 14.96 9.68
CA PRO A 96 -1.97 16.38 9.94
C PRO A 96 -3.27 17.19 9.84
N LYS A 97 -3.44 18.17 10.73
CA LYS A 97 -4.62 19.03 10.73
C LYS A 97 -4.64 19.95 9.50
N ILE A 98 -5.85 20.30 9.08
CA ILE A 98 -6.10 21.35 8.07
C ILE A 98 -6.59 22.59 8.83
N ALA A 99 -5.85 23.68 8.72
CA ALA A 99 -6.13 24.93 9.47
C ALA A 99 -7.15 25.80 8.70
N LYS A 100 -8.38 25.29 8.51
CA LYS A 100 -9.50 26.01 7.89
C LYS A 100 -10.77 25.74 8.68
N ASP A 101 -11.65 26.75 8.76
CA ASP A 101 -12.98 26.61 9.31
C ASP A 101 -13.78 25.59 8.48
N ASN A 102 -14.57 24.75 9.12
CA ASN A 102 -15.34 23.70 8.49
C ASN A 102 -14.49 22.60 7.76
N SER A 103 -13.19 22.50 8.06
CA SER A 103 -12.33 21.43 7.55
C SER A 103 -12.53 20.11 8.32
N ILE A 104 -12.06 19.03 7.71
CA ILE A 104 -11.95 17.73 8.34
C ILE A 104 -10.56 17.15 8.09
N ALA A 105 -9.94 16.62 9.14
CA ALA A 105 -8.68 15.87 9.07
C ALA A 105 -8.71 14.82 10.18
N GLU A 106 -9.20 13.64 9.87
CA GLU A 106 -9.42 12.56 10.82
C GLU A 106 -8.74 11.28 10.35
N LEU A 107 -8.13 10.56 11.30
CA LEU A 107 -7.64 9.19 11.14
C LEU A 107 -8.33 8.36 12.21
N ARG A 108 -9.25 7.50 11.81
CA ARG A 108 -10.10 6.78 12.77
C ARG A 108 -10.45 5.38 12.32
N LYS A 109 -10.90 4.58 13.28
CA LYS A 109 -11.53 3.28 13.02
C LYS A 109 -12.99 3.46 12.63
N VAL A 110 -13.43 2.62 11.73
CA VAL A 110 -14.84 2.42 11.36
C VAL A 110 -15.17 0.94 11.52
N GLU A 111 -16.38 0.66 11.94
CA GLU A 111 -16.87 -0.72 12.03
C GLU A 111 -17.68 -1.05 10.77
N LEU A 112 -17.18 -2.02 10.00
CA LEU A 112 -17.76 -2.47 8.74
C LEU A 112 -18.05 -3.97 8.87
N ASN A 113 -19.31 -4.37 8.82
CA ASN A 113 -19.73 -5.78 8.91
C ASN A 113 -19.10 -6.54 10.09
N GLY A 114 -18.97 -5.88 11.25
CA GLY A 114 -18.34 -6.44 12.47
C GLY A 114 -16.82 -6.43 12.47
N ARG A 115 -16.18 -5.84 11.49
CA ARG A 115 -14.71 -5.65 11.36
C ARG A 115 -14.32 -4.21 11.64
N LYS A 116 -13.23 -4.00 12.38
CA LYS A 116 -12.70 -2.66 12.70
C LYS A 116 -11.57 -2.30 11.75
N GLU A 117 -11.84 -1.38 10.86
CA GLU A 117 -10.92 -0.92 9.83
C GLU A 117 -10.58 0.55 10.00
N TRP A 118 -9.52 1.00 9.36
CA TRP A 118 -9.08 2.37 9.46
C TRP A 118 -9.37 3.15 8.19
N ILE A 119 -9.77 4.39 8.37
CA ILE A 119 -9.91 5.36 7.29
C ILE A 119 -9.21 6.67 7.65
N SER A 120 -8.71 7.35 6.64
CA SER A 120 -8.33 8.77 6.73
C SER A 120 -9.37 9.57 5.98
N ILE A 121 -9.87 10.65 6.59
CA ILE A 121 -10.84 11.57 5.99
C ILE A 121 -10.22 12.96 6.02
N ARG A 122 -10.09 13.59 4.85
CA ARG A 122 -9.46 14.90 4.73
C ARG A 122 -10.20 15.78 3.74
N GLY A 123 -10.40 17.05 4.10
CA GLY A 123 -11.01 18.02 3.22
C GLY A 123 -11.04 19.41 3.84
N GLU A 124 -10.89 20.43 3.02
CA GLU A 124 -10.93 21.82 3.47
C GLU A 124 -12.35 22.28 3.82
N ASN A 125 -13.37 21.57 3.35
CA ASN A 125 -14.78 21.90 3.60
C ASN A 125 -15.64 20.62 3.63
N ARG A 126 -16.30 20.37 4.76
CA ARG A 126 -17.21 19.23 4.99
C ARG A 126 -18.44 19.17 4.08
N SER A 127 -18.74 20.26 3.36
CA SER A 127 -19.88 20.32 2.42
C SER A 127 -19.51 19.89 1.00
N LYS A 128 -18.24 19.56 0.73
CA LYS A 128 -17.77 19.12 -0.58
C LYS A 128 -18.15 17.64 -0.83
N PRO A 129 -18.25 17.21 -2.09
CA PRO A 129 -18.52 15.81 -2.41
C PRO A 129 -17.44 14.89 -1.84
N VAL A 130 -17.84 13.67 -1.48
CA VAL A 130 -16.91 12.64 -1.02
C VAL A 130 -16.24 11.97 -2.24
N LEU A 131 -14.92 11.80 -2.16
CA LEU A 131 -14.11 10.97 -3.04
C LEU A 131 -13.49 9.85 -2.22
N LEU A 132 -13.87 8.61 -2.48
CA LEU A 132 -13.27 7.43 -1.85
C LEU A 132 -12.16 6.88 -2.73
N PHE A 133 -10.96 6.79 -2.16
CA PHE A 133 -9.78 6.20 -2.80
C PHE A 133 -9.60 4.74 -2.36
N LEU A 134 -9.52 3.85 -3.33
CA LEU A 134 -9.23 2.43 -3.17
C LEU A 134 -7.79 2.14 -3.55
N ALA A 135 -7.00 1.76 -2.56
CA ALA A 135 -5.58 1.46 -2.74
C ALA A 135 -5.34 0.20 -3.57
N GLY A 136 -4.20 0.15 -4.25
CA GLY A 136 -3.70 -1.03 -4.96
C GLY A 136 -3.22 -2.16 -4.04
N GLY A 137 -2.74 -3.22 -4.65
CA GLY A 137 -2.29 -4.43 -3.98
C GLY A 137 -2.89 -5.69 -4.60
N PRO A 138 -3.70 -6.49 -3.87
CA PRO A 138 -4.25 -6.33 -2.51
C PRO A 138 -3.19 -6.34 -1.42
N GLY A 139 -3.48 -5.63 -0.33
CA GLY A 139 -2.56 -5.52 0.81
C GLY A 139 -1.68 -4.26 0.79
N GLY A 140 -1.82 -3.40 -0.22
CA GLY A 140 -1.16 -2.10 -0.27
C GLY A 140 -1.74 -1.10 0.74
N SER A 141 -0.94 -0.13 1.14
CA SER A 141 -1.31 0.92 2.08
C SER A 141 -0.87 2.26 1.51
N GLN A 142 -1.81 3.16 1.26
CA GLN A 142 -1.56 4.40 0.51
C GLN A 142 -2.07 5.67 1.20
N LEU A 143 -2.45 5.59 2.50
CA LEU A 143 -2.93 6.75 3.27
C LEU A 143 -1.99 7.97 3.19
N ALA A 144 -0.71 7.72 3.38
CA ALA A 144 0.28 8.79 3.36
C ALA A 144 0.58 9.27 1.94
N ALA A 145 0.75 8.35 1.00
CA ALA A 145 1.03 8.68 -0.40
C ALA A 145 -0.07 9.57 -0.99
N THR A 146 -1.34 9.20 -0.84
CA THR A 146 -2.48 10.00 -1.28
C THR A 146 -2.51 11.39 -0.64
N ARG A 147 -2.23 11.50 0.65
CA ARG A 147 -2.14 12.79 1.33
C ARG A 147 -1.02 13.68 0.76
N TYR A 148 0.11 13.10 0.39
CA TYR A 148 1.21 13.87 -0.19
C TYR A 148 0.93 14.29 -1.62
N GLU A 149 0.49 13.38 -2.46
CA GLU A 149 0.37 13.61 -3.90
C GLU A 149 -0.98 14.27 -4.28
N LEU A 150 -2.06 13.94 -3.57
CA LEU A 150 -3.41 14.37 -3.91
C LEU A 150 -4.00 15.40 -2.92
N ALA A 151 -3.14 16.07 -2.12
CA ALA A 151 -3.59 17.09 -1.16
C ALA A 151 -4.44 18.21 -1.80
N LYS A 152 -4.17 18.56 -3.05
CA LYS A 152 -4.93 19.60 -3.78
C LYS A 152 -6.40 19.23 -4.01
N LEU A 153 -6.75 17.93 -4.02
CA LEU A 153 -8.15 17.48 -4.08
C LEU A 153 -8.94 17.84 -2.80
N GLU A 154 -8.26 18.03 -1.66
CA GLU A 154 -8.91 18.35 -0.38
C GLU A 154 -9.67 19.69 -0.43
N LYS A 155 -9.37 20.55 -1.41
CA LYS A 155 -10.09 21.80 -1.66
C LYS A 155 -11.50 21.57 -2.21
N ASP A 156 -11.67 20.58 -3.06
CA ASP A 156 -12.89 20.36 -3.83
C ASP A 156 -13.62 19.09 -3.44
N PHE A 157 -12.98 18.22 -2.64
CA PHE A 157 -13.54 16.97 -2.15
C PHE A 157 -13.26 16.76 -0.66
N ILE A 158 -14.10 15.92 -0.05
CA ILE A 158 -13.73 15.17 1.15
C ILE A 158 -13.07 13.90 0.68
N VAL A 159 -11.73 13.87 0.70
CA VAL A 159 -10.93 12.73 0.27
C VAL A 159 -10.90 11.70 1.40
N VAL A 160 -11.45 10.53 1.15
CA VAL A 160 -11.42 9.39 2.06
C VAL A 160 -10.47 8.35 1.50
N ASN A 161 -9.48 7.96 2.29
CA ASN A 161 -8.61 6.84 1.97
C ASN A 161 -8.92 5.69 2.91
N TRP A 162 -9.24 4.54 2.34
CA TRP A 162 -9.58 3.34 3.09
C TRP A 162 -8.39 2.40 3.19
N GLU A 163 -7.95 2.17 4.41
CA GLU A 163 -6.99 1.12 4.69
C GLU A 163 -7.74 -0.21 4.69
N GLN A 164 -7.72 -0.89 3.58
CA GLN A 164 -8.45 -2.13 3.32
C GLN A 164 -8.03 -3.24 4.30
N PRO A 165 -8.91 -4.22 4.63
CA PRO A 165 -8.56 -5.33 5.52
C PRO A 165 -7.35 -6.10 4.98
N GLY A 166 -6.41 -6.42 5.88
CA GLY A 166 -5.12 -7.03 5.52
C GLY A 166 -4.03 -6.04 5.13
N SER A 167 -4.28 -4.71 5.19
CA SER A 167 -3.33 -3.65 4.85
C SER A 167 -3.00 -2.79 6.06
N GLY A 168 -1.76 -2.33 6.19
CA GLY A 168 -1.31 -1.32 7.14
C GLY A 168 -1.99 -1.36 8.52
N LYS A 169 -2.73 -0.31 8.84
CA LYS A 169 -3.46 -0.19 10.12
C LYS A 169 -4.61 -1.20 10.26
N SER A 170 -5.22 -1.61 9.16
CA SER A 170 -6.31 -2.61 9.11
C SER A 170 -5.81 -4.03 8.89
N TYR A 171 -4.49 -4.27 8.99
CA TYR A 171 -3.90 -5.58 8.74
C TYR A 171 -4.55 -6.72 9.56
N SER A 172 -4.96 -6.43 10.78
CA SER A 172 -5.54 -7.40 11.72
C SER A 172 -7.07 -7.31 11.81
N ALA A 173 -7.74 -6.61 10.89
CA ALA A 173 -9.20 -6.45 10.89
C ALA A 173 -9.93 -7.80 10.73
N ILE A 174 -9.32 -8.73 9.99
CA ILE A 174 -9.83 -10.09 9.76
C ILE A 174 -8.65 -11.08 9.68
N PRO A 175 -8.79 -12.33 10.12
CA PRO A 175 -7.81 -13.37 9.86
C PRO A 175 -7.63 -13.59 8.35
N ARG A 176 -6.38 -13.56 7.88
CA ARG A 176 -6.04 -13.65 6.44
C ARG A 176 -6.72 -14.80 5.70
N LYS A 177 -6.79 -15.98 6.32
CA LYS A 177 -7.44 -17.15 5.72
C LYS A 177 -8.91 -16.93 5.35
N ASN A 178 -9.53 -15.89 5.89
CA ASN A 178 -10.92 -15.51 5.64
C ASN A 178 -11.04 -14.34 4.65
N LEU A 179 -9.94 -13.76 4.20
CA LEU A 179 -9.97 -12.68 3.20
C LEU A 179 -10.30 -13.23 1.81
N THR A 180 -11.36 -12.70 1.22
CA THR A 180 -11.75 -12.97 -0.18
C THR A 180 -12.10 -11.67 -0.88
N PRO A 181 -12.12 -11.63 -2.22
CA PRO A 181 -12.54 -10.44 -2.96
C PRO A 181 -13.91 -9.91 -2.55
N GLU A 182 -14.86 -10.80 -2.24
CA GLU A 182 -16.23 -10.45 -1.81
C GLU A 182 -16.23 -9.65 -0.51
N ILE A 183 -15.36 -10.01 0.45
CA ILE A 183 -15.23 -9.26 1.72
C ILE A 183 -14.82 -7.81 1.47
N TYR A 184 -13.94 -7.56 0.52
CA TYR A 184 -13.57 -6.17 0.16
C TYR A 184 -14.74 -5.42 -0.46
N VAL A 185 -15.55 -6.07 -1.28
CA VAL A 185 -16.75 -5.45 -1.88
C VAL A 185 -17.80 -5.16 -0.79
N GLU A 186 -18.08 -6.12 0.10
CA GLU A 186 -19.01 -5.96 1.21
C GLU A 186 -18.60 -4.82 2.16
N ASP A 187 -17.32 -4.80 2.57
CA ASP A 187 -16.82 -3.77 3.48
C ASP A 187 -16.70 -2.41 2.81
N GLY A 188 -16.26 -2.36 1.56
CA GLY A 188 -16.24 -1.14 0.76
C GLY A 188 -17.63 -0.53 0.59
N THR A 189 -18.63 -1.35 0.29
CA THR A 189 -20.02 -0.91 0.17
C THR A 189 -20.60 -0.42 1.51
N ALA A 190 -20.30 -1.12 2.60
CA ALA A 190 -20.68 -0.68 3.95
C ALA A 190 -20.03 0.66 4.31
N LEU A 191 -18.75 0.86 3.95
CA LEU A 191 -18.04 2.13 4.12
C LEU A 191 -18.72 3.24 3.32
N VAL A 192 -19.01 3.02 2.03
CA VAL A 192 -19.71 4.00 1.17
C VAL A 192 -21.00 4.44 1.81
N ARG A 193 -21.86 3.51 2.23
CA ARG A 193 -23.15 3.83 2.88
C ARG A 193 -22.96 4.63 4.18
N SER A 194 -21.93 4.30 4.97
CA SER A 194 -21.58 5.02 6.19
C SER A 194 -21.18 6.47 5.89
N LEU A 195 -20.32 6.68 4.88
CA LEU A 195 -19.86 8.00 4.47
C LEU A 195 -21.00 8.86 3.90
N LEU A 196 -21.84 8.30 3.05
CA LEU A 196 -23.01 9.00 2.48
C LEU A 196 -23.96 9.47 3.58
N LYS A 197 -24.23 8.63 4.59
CA LYS A 197 -25.03 9.00 5.76
C LYS A 197 -24.37 10.11 6.58
N GLU A 198 -23.06 10.00 6.86
CA GLU A 198 -22.32 10.96 7.68
C GLU A 198 -22.29 12.35 7.05
N PHE A 199 -22.00 12.41 5.74
CA PHE A 199 -21.89 13.68 4.99
C PHE A 199 -23.20 14.13 4.35
N LYS A 200 -24.30 13.39 4.57
CA LYS A 200 -25.65 13.69 4.03
C LYS A 200 -25.65 13.85 2.51
N GLN A 201 -24.99 12.91 1.83
CA GLN A 201 -24.89 12.84 0.38
C GLN A 201 -25.58 11.58 -0.14
N GLU A 202 -26.09 11.64 -1.37
CA GLU A 202 -26.76 10.50 -2.01
C GLU A 202 -25.76 9.61 -2.76
N LYS A 203 -24.70 10.21 -3.31
CA LYS A 203 -23.68 9.55 -4.10
C LYS A 203 -22.29 10.09 -3.79
N LEU A 204 -21.26 9.30 -4.06
CA LEU A 204 -19.87 9.74 -3.97
C LEU A 204 -19.09 9.42 -5.26
N TYR A 205 -17.88 9.95 -5.39
CA TYR A 205 -16.92 9.57 -6.42
C TYR A 205 -16.05 8.42 -5.91
N LEU A 206 -15.83 7.41 -6.76
CA LEU A 206 -14.99 6.26 -6.44
C LEU A 206 -13.74 6.28 -7.32
N LEU A 207 -12.56 6.33 -6.71
CA LEU A 207 -11.28 6.29 -7.40
C LEU A 207 -10.52 5.05 -6.97
N GLY A 208 -10.14 4.20 -7.92
CA GLY A 208 -9.41 2.97 -7.67
C GLY A 208 -8.10 2.90 -8.42
N GLU A 209 -7.05 2.46 -7.75
CA GLU A 209 -5.71 2.27 -8.30
C GLU A 209 -5.33 0.79 -8.32
N SER A 210 -4.85 0.29 -9.49
CA SER A 210 -4.37 -1.10 -9.66
C SER A 210 -5.43 -2.14 -9.19
N TRP A 211 -5.17 -2.99 -8.20
CA TRP A 211 -6.19 -3.83 -7.56
C TRP A 211 -7.44 -3.03 -7.17
N GLY A 212 -7.26 -1.85 -6.58
CA GLY A 212 -8.37 -0.96 -6.21
C GLY A 212 -9.23 -0.56 -7.41
N SER A 213 -8.70 -0.54 -8.61
CA SER A 213 -9.46 -0.25 -9.83
C SER A 213 -10.40 -1.41 -10.21
N ALA A 214 -9.97 -2.65 -10.04
CA ALA A 214 -10.85 -3.80 -10.23
C ALA A 214 -11.90 -3.88 -9.11
N LEU A 215 -11.50 -3.67 -7.85
CA LEU A 215 -12.42 -3.60 -6.71
C LEU A 215 -13.49 -2.52 -6.93
N GLY A 216 -13.10 -1.35 -7.45
CA GLY A 216 -14.03 -0.29 -7.77
C GLY A 216 -15.06 -0.70 -8.82
N ILE A 217 -14.67 -1.43 -9.86
CA ILE A 217 -15.58 -2.00 -10.86
C ILE A 217 -16.57 -2.98 -10.21
N PHE A 218 -16.09 -3.86 -9.31
CA PHE A 218 -16.99 -4.79 -8.58
C PHE A 218 -18.03 -4.03 -7.77
N MET A 219 -17.60 -3.01 -7.01
CA MET A 219 -18.48 -2.21 -6.17
C MET A 219 -19.52 -1.43 -6.97
N VAL A 220 -19.12 -0.76 -8.07
CA VAL A 220 -20.07 0.01 -8.88
C VAL A 220 -21.03 -0.88 -9.67
N LYS A 221 -20.64 -2.11 -10.00
CA LYS A 221 -21.53 -3.10 -10.62
C LYS A 221 -22.63 -3.54 -9.67
N GLU A 222 -22.30 -3.75 -8.38
CA GLU A 222 -23.28 -4.20 -7.40
C GLU A 222 -24.26 -3.11 -6.95
N GLN A 223 -23.80 -1.86 -6.81
CA GLN A 223 -24.58 -0.78 -6.20
C GLN A 223 -24.37 0.55 -6.98
N PRO A 224 -24.73 0.60 -8.26
CA PRO A 224 -24.44 1.76 -9.12
C PRO A 224 -25.07 3.07 -8.61
N GLU A 225 -26.20 2.97 -7.90
CA GLU A 225 -26.92 4.12 -7.35
C GLU A 225 -26.12 4.91 -6.30
N LEU A 226 -25.07 4.33 -5.73
CA LEU A 226 -24.24 4.98 -4.70
C LEU A 226 -23.15 5.88 -5.29
N TYR A 227 -22.95 5.84 -6.60
CA TYR A 227 -21.78 6.49 -7.22
C TYR A 227 -22.17 7.54 -8.24
N HIS A 228 -21.40 8.63 -8.21
CA HIS A 228 -21.44 9.66 -9.24
C HIS A 228 -20.70 9.23 -10.49
N ALA A 229 -19.54 8.68 -10.31
CA ALA A 229 -18.66 8.14 -11.34
C ALA A 229 -17.66 7.19 -10.70
N PHE A 230 -17.13 6.30 -11.52
CA PHE A 230 -15.95 5.51 -11.23
C PHE A 230 -14.75 6.06 -12.00
N ILE A 231 -13.61 6.18 -11.32
CA ILE A 231 -12.33 6.64 -11.86
C ILE A 231 -11.31 5.54 -11.60
N GLY A 232 -10.81 4.90 -12.66
CA GLY A 232 -9.78 3.86 -12.59
C GLY A 232 -8.42 4.37 -13.05
N THR A 233 -7.35 4.03 -12.33
CA THR A 233 -5.97 4.32 -12.74
C THR A 233 -5.09 3.09 -12.53
N GLY A 234 -4.09 2.87 -13.42
CA GLY A 234 -3.38 1.59 -13.46
C GLY A 234 -4.36 0.42 -13.56
N GLN A 235 -5.32 0.52 -14.48
CA GLN A 235 -6.53 -0.30 -14.52
C GLN A 235 -6.24 -1.78 -14.73
N MET A 236 -6.58 -2.62 -13.76
CA MET A 236 -6.55 -4.07 -13.87
C MET A 236 -7.80 -4.59 -14.58
N VAL A 237 -7.63 -5.50 -15.54
CA VAL A 237 -8.73 -6.02 -16.38
C VAL A 237 -8.83 -7.54 -16.32
N ALA A 238 -7.78 -8.26 -16.66
CA ALA A 238 -7.75 -9.72 -16.70
C ALA A 238 -6.51 -10.21 -15.98
N PHE A 239 -6.67 -10.71 -14.76
CA PHE A 239 -5.55 -10.93 -13.84
C PHE A 239 -4.56 -11.99 -14.34
N GLU A 240 -5.01 -13.15 -14.75
CA GLU A 240 -4.12 -14.20 -15.26
C GLU A 240 -3.41 -13.77 -16.55
N GLU A 241 -4.12 -13.09 -17.45
CA GLU A 241 -3.54 -12.60 -18.71
C GLU A 241 -2.49 -11.52 -18.45
N THR A 242 -2.75 -10.59 -17.53
CA THR A 242 -1.79 -9.59 -17.07
C THR A 242 -0.50 -10.24 -16.59
N GLU A 243 -0.59 -11.22 -15.69
CA GLU A 243 0.58 -11.92 -15.15
C GLU A 243 1.44 -12.55 -16.27
N LYS A 244 0.79 -13.19 -17.26
CA LYS A 244 1.49 -13.80 -18.39
C LYS A 244 2.19 -12.77 -19.29
N ILE A 245 1.51 -11.65 -19.57
CA ILE A 245 2.08 -10.55 -20.36
C ILE A 245 3.27 -9.94 -19.62
N ASP A 246 3.13 -9.66 -18.33
CA ASP A 246 4.18 -9.05 -17.49
C ASP A 246 5.41 -9.96 -17.39
N TYR A 247 5.19 -11.25 -17.15
CA TYR A 247 6.28 -12.23 -17.15
C TYR A 247 7.02 -12.29 -18.49
N ALA A 248 6.27 -12.36 -19.60
CA ALA A 248 6.86 -12.42 -20.93
C ALA A 248 7.63 -11.15 -21.28
N LEU A 249 7.08 -9.98 -20.93
CA LEU A 249 7.72 -8.68 -21.14
C LEU A 249 9.00 -8.55 -20.29
N ALA A 250 8.94 -8.90 -19.00
CA ALA A 250 10.11 -8.88 -18.13
C ALA A 250 11.22 -9.82 -18.62
N MET A 251 10.85 -11.03 -19.08
CA MET A 251 11.78 -12.00 -19.67
C MET A 251 12.45 -11.45 -20.95
N LYS A 252 11.66 -10.80 -21.81
CA LYS A 252 12.16 -10.16 -23.04
C LYS A 252 13.14 -9.05 -22.71
N LEU A 253 12.72 -8.09 -21.90
CA LEU A 253 13.54 -6.93 -21.51
C LEU A 253 14.81 -7.35 -20.76
N ALA A 254 14.74 -8.36 -19.88
CA ALA A 254 15.92 -8.87 -19.17
C ALA A 254 16.94 -9.49 -20.12
N LYS A 255 16.51 -10.24 -21.14
CA LYS A 255 17.41 -10.77 -22.18
C LYS A 255 18.05 -9.67 -23.01
N GLU A 256 17.27 -8.67 -23.46
CA GLU A 256 17.76 -7.54 -24.25
C GLU A 256 18.78 -6.68 -23.50
N ASN A 257 18.61 -6.54 -22.17
CA ASN A 257 19.54 -5.79 -21.31
C ASN A 257 20.71 -6.61 -20.77
N GLY A 258 20.77 -7.91 -21.05
CA GLY A 258 21.83 -8.80 -20.52
C GLY A 258 21.70 -9.12 -19.02
N ASP A 259 20.52 -8.92 -18.42
CA ASP A 259 20.24 -9.13 -16.99
C ASP A 259 20.06 -10.65 -16.69
N GLN A 260 21.13 -11.43 -16.90
CA GLN A 260 21.10 -12.90 -16.84
C GLN A 260 20.53 -13.41 -15.50
N LYS A 261 20.84 -12.76 -14.38
CA LYS A 261 20.30 -13.13 -13.06
C LYS A 261 18.77 -13.08 -13.01
N VAL A 262 18.16 -12.09 -13.64
CA VAL A 262 16.69 -11.96 -13.71
C VAL A 262 16.14 -13.06 -14.62
N VAL A 263 16.73 -13.27 -15.78
CA VAL A 263 16.35 -14.35 -16.71
C VAL A 263 16.37 -15.72 -16.02
N ASP A 264 17.44 -16.04 -15.29
CA ASP A 264 17.58 -17.33 -14.60
C ASP A 264 16.57 -17.48 -13.45
N THR A 265 16.28 -16.37 -12.74
CA THR A 265 15.26 -16.37 -11.67
C THR A 265 13.88 -16.57 -12.24
N LEU A 266 13.51 -15.88 -13.32
CA LEU A 266 12.22 -16.05 -13.99
C LEU A 266 12.06 -17.48 -14.51
N ARG A 267 13.05 -18.04 -15.17
CA ARG A 267 13.04 -19.45 -15.63
C ARG A 267 12.84 -20.43 -14.46
N LYS A 268 13.54 -20.21 -13.34
CA LYS A 268 13.40 -21.03 -12.14
C LYS A 268 12.01 -20.95 -11.52
N ASN A 269 11.39 -19.77 -11.53
CA ASN A 269 10.05 -19.56 -11.00
C ASN A 269 8.97 -20.23 -11.87
N GLY A 270 9.25 -20.38 -13.19
CA GLY A 270 8.28 -20.80 -14.20
C GLY A 270 7.32 -19.67 -14.56
N GLU A 271 6.44 -19.92 -15.53
CA GLU A 271 5.40 -18.97 -15.93
C GLU A 271 4.25 -18.91 -14.90
N PRO A 272 3.64 -17.72 -14.69
CA PRO A 272 2.43 -17.60 -13.88
C PRO A 272 1.21 -18.30 -14.56
N PRO A 273 0.12 -18.56 -13.82
CA PRO A 273 -0.19 -18.05 -12.48
C PRO A 273 0.48 -18.84 -11.36
N TYR A 274 0.78 -18.16 -10.25
CA TYR A 274 1.40 -18.78 -9.09
C TYR A 274 0.40 -19.00 -7.96
N TYR A 275 0.57 -20.07 -7.18
CA TYR A 275 -0.28 -20.43 -6.06
C TYR A 275 0.52 -20.74 -4.81
N GLY A 276 -0.17 -20.75 -3.65
CA GLY A 276 0.42 -21.10 -2.36
C GLY A 276 1.29 -19.99 -1.76
N ASN A 277 2.32 -20.37 -1.01
CA ASN A 277 3.08 -19.42 -0.17
C ASN A 277 4.16 -18.62 -0.92
N SER A 278 4.34 -18.82 -2.20
CA SER A 278 5.40 -18.19 -3.00
C SER A 278 4.88 -17.20 -4.06
N VAL A 279 3.60 -16.92 -4.10
CA VAL A 279 3.00 -16.00 -5.09
C VAL A 279 3.74 -14.67 -5.09
N THR A 280 3.73 -13.95 -3.97
CA THR A 280 4.37 -12.63 -3.85
C THR A 280 5.85 -12.66 -4.25
N THR A 281 6.60 -13.65 -3.78
CA THR A 281 8.07 -13.71 -4.07
C THR A 281 8.38 -14.01 -5.52
N LYS A 282 7.55 -14.80 -6.18
CA LYS A 282 7.71 -15.12 -7.60
C LYS A 282 7.25 -13.96 -8.48
N SER A 283 6.05 -13.42 -8.22
CA SER A 283 5.52 -12.26 -8.94
C SER A 283 6.40 -11.03 -8.77
N ALA A 284 6.96 -10.80 -7.58
CA ALA A 284 7.89 -9.70 -7.33
C ALA A 284 9.11 -9.69 -8.27
N THR A 285 9.50 -10.83 -8.86
CA THR A 285 10.64 -10.86 -9.77
C THR A 285 10.37 -10.06 -11.05
N TYR A 286 9.24 -10.28 -11.71
CA TYR A 286 8.89 -9.50 -12.91
C TYR A 286 8.29 -8.14 -12.58
N LEU A 287 7.40 -8.03 -11.59
CA LEU A 287 6.79 -6.75 -11.22
C LEU A 287 7.83 -5.71 -10.79
N ASN A 288 8.79 -6.08 -9.93
CA ASN A 288 9.86 -5.16 -9.55
C ASN A 288 10.78 -4.82 -10.73
N TYR A 289 11.04 -5.77 -11.61
CA TYR A 289 11.86 -5.51 -12.79
C TYR A 289 11.18 -4.51 -13.73
N LEU A 290 9.89 -4.69 -14.02
CA LEU A 290 9.09 -3.77 -14.82
C LEU A 290 8.97 -2.40 -14.15
N SER A 291 8.70 -2.37 -12.85
CA SER A 291 8.66 -1.11 -12.09
C SER A 291 9.98 -0.34 -12.15
N GLN A 292 11.12 -1.02 -12.03
CA GLN A 292 12.43 -0.39 -12.19
C GLN A 292 12.66 0.15 -13.61
N LYS A 293 12.14 -0.53 -14.64
CA LYS A 293 12.22 -0.02 -16.02
C LYS A 293 11.36 1.23 -16.21
N MET A 294 10.18 1.29 -15.59
CA MET A 294 9.36 2.52 -15.60
C MET A 294 10.06 3.66 -14.86
N VAL A 295 10.57 3.43 -13.64
CA VAL A 295 11.31 4.45 -12.87
C VAL A 295 12.55 4.96 -13.61
N GLY A 296 13.21 4.09 -14.38
CA GLY A 296 14.38 4.43 -15.21
C GLY A 296 14.03 5.04 -16.57
N ASN A 297 12.77 5.16 -16.93
CA ASN A 297 12.34 5.76 -18.19
C ASN A 297 12.39 7.29 -18.10
N PRO A 298 13.20 7.98 -18.91
CA PRO A 298 13.34 9.45 -18.87
C PRO A 298 12.07 10.20 -19.30
N GLU A 299 11.12 9.54 -19.94
CA GLU A 299 9.84 10.11 -20.33
C GLU A 299 8.83 10.14 -19.18
N ILE A 300 9.06 9.38 -18.10
CA ILE A 300 8.20 9.36 -16.91
C ILE A 300 8.66 10.44 -15.92
N GLN A 301 7.76 11.31 -15.55
CA GLN A 301 7.99 12.32 -14.52
C GLN A 301 7.85 11.70 -13.12
N ASN A 302 8.57 12.24 -12.17
CA ASN A 302 8.57 11.81 -10.77
C ASN A 302 8.70 10.28 -10.62
N GLY A 303 9.71 9.79 -9.97
CA GLY A 303 9.86 8.34 -9.69
C GLY A 303 8.60 7.77 -9.02
N GLY A 304 8.50 6.44 -8.90
CA GLY A 304 7.36 5.77 -8.28
C GLY A 304 7.17 6.09 -6.78
N PHE A 305 6.52 5.21 -6.04
CA PHE A 305 6.24 5.38 -4.61
C PHE A 305 7.48 5.75 -3.79
N GLN A 306 7.36 6.76 -2.95
CA GLN A 306 8.38 7.13 -1.98
C GLN A 306 8.17 6.36 -0.67
N THR A 307 8.36 5.05 -0.72
CA THR A 307 8.02 4.11 0.36
C THR A 307 8.59 4.52 1.71
N MET A 308 9.82 5.05 1.78
CA MET A 308 10.44 5.47 3.05
C MET A 308 9.78 6.72 3.62
N ARG A 309 9.42 7.70 2.79
CA ARG A 309 8.64 8.87 3.18
C ARG A 309 7.27 8.44 3.71
N ASP A 310 6.59 7.57 2.99
CA ASP A 310 5.24 7.13 3.32
C ASP A 310 5.23 6.30 4.62
N LEU A 311 6.20 5.41 4.81
CA LEU A 311 6.41 4.70 6.06
C LEU A 311 6.76 5.65 7.23
N ALA A 312 7.49 6.73 6.98
CA ALA A 312 7.83 7.72 8.00
C ALA A 312 6.64 8.60 8.40
N ALA A 313 5.52 8.56 7.68
CA ALA A 313 4.36 9.42 7.94
C ALA A 313 3.75 9.21 9.33
N LYS A 314 3.14 10.28 9.85
CA LYS A 314 2.51 10.32 11.19
C LYS A 314 1.29 9.42 11.32
N GLU A 315 0.67 9.07 10.22
CA GLU A 315 -0.47 8.17 10.17
C GLU A 315 -0.14 6.77 10.71
N TYR A 316 1.13 6.37 10.66
CA TYR A 316 1.57 5.02 11.01
C TYR A 316 2.39 4.98 12.30
N GLY A 317 1.89 4.27 13.30
CA GLY A 317 2.70 3.82 14.43
C GLY A 317 3.67 2.70 14.01
N ILE A 318 4.56 2.29 14.91
CA ILE A 318 5.59 1.27 14.62
C ILE A 318 4.97 -0.05 14.13
N LEU A 319 3.89 -0.52 14.76
CA LEU A 319 3.23 -1.76 14.33
C LEU A 319 2.59 -1.61 12.94
N ASP A 320 2.03 -0.44 12.63
CA ASP A 320 1.43 -0.17 11.33
C ASP A 320 2.49 -0.20 10.22
N LYS A 321 3.71 0.30 10.48
CA LYS A 321 4.84 0.23 9.54
C LYS A 321 5.28 -1.20 9.25
N VAL A 322 5.31 -2.05 10.27
CA VAL A 322 5.54 -3.49 10.11
C VAL A 322 4.40 -4.12 9.30
N ASN A 323 3.16 -3.77 9.61
CA ASN A 323 1.98 -4.30 8.94
C ASN A 323 1.85 -3.80 7.49
N TYR A 324 2.34 -2.60 7.18
CA TYR A 324 2.47 -2.09 5.81
C TYR A 324 3.23 -3.09 4.92
N LEU A 325 4.42 -3.52 5.37
CA LEU A 325 5.22 -4.51 4.66
C LEU A 325 4.58 -5.91 4.66
N ARG A 326 3.97 -6.31 5.79
CA ARG A 326 3.27 -7.59 5.90
C ARG A 326 2.04 -7.65 4.99
N GLY A 327 1.33 -6.55 4.80
CA GLY A 327 0.20 -6.44 3.88
C GLY A 327 0.63 -6.82 2.47
N ILE A 328 1.63 -6.11 1.93
CA ILE A 328 2.16 -6.35 0.59
C ILE A 328 2.64 -7.80 0.42
N LEU A 329 3.32 -8.37 1.43
CA LEU A 329 3.89 -9.71 1.31
C LEU A 329 2.87 -10.83 1.51
N GLN A 330 1.98 -10.69 2.49
CA GLN A 330 1.17 -11.80 2.97
C GLN A 330 -0.28 -11.72 2.51
N THR A 331 -0.86 -10.53 2.41
CA THR A 331 -2.23 -10.35 1.91
C THR A 331 -2.26 -10.54 0.41
N PHE A 332 -1.30 -9.97 -0.33
CA PHE A 332 -1.13 -10.26 -1.74
C PHE A 332 -1.01 -11.76 -2.01
N ASN A 333 -0.14 -12.45 -1.27
CA ASN A 333 0.07 -13.89 -1.42
C ASN A 333 -1.21 -14.74 -1.24
N HIS A 334 -2.17 -14.25 -0.45
CA HIS A 334 -3.39 -14.97 -0.15
C HIS A 334 -4.57 -14.56 -1.06
N VAL A 335 -4.74 -13.27 -1.32
CA VAL A 335 -5.91 -12.75 -2.04
C VAL A 335 -5.69 -12.75 -3.55
N TYR A 336 -4.50 -12.38 -4.04
CA TYR A 336 -4.26 -12.23 -5.46
C TYR A 336 -4.55 -13.50 -6.30
N PRO A 337 -4.20 -14.72 -5.85
CA PRO A 337 -4.54 -15.94 -6.59
C PRO A 337 -6.04 -16.21 -6.76
N GLN A 338 -6.88 -15.61 -5.92
CA GLN A 338 -8.34 -15.75 -6.01
C GLN A 338 -8.90 -14.91 -7.17
N LEU A 339 -8.10 -14.01 -7.75
CA LEU A 339 -8.48 -13.10 -8.83
C LEU A 339 -8.11 -13.63 -10.23
N TYR A 340 -7.34 -14.71 -10.34
CA TYR A 340 -6.86 -15.17 -11.64
C TYR A 340 -7.96 -15.48 -12.65
N ASN A 341 -9.13 -15.92 -12.20
CA ASN A 341 -10.27 -16.17 -13.08
C ASN A 341 -11.05 -14.90 -13.45
N VAL A 342 -10.71 -13.73 -12.88
CA VAL A 342 -11.41 -12.47 -13.15
C VAL A 342 -10.95 -11.91 -14.49
N ASP A 343 -11.93 -11.65 -15.36
CA ASP A 343 -11.76 -10.93 -16.62
C ASP A 343 -12.93 -9.96 -16.78
N LEU A 344 -12.67 -8.67 -16.56
CA LEU A 344 -13.70 -7.62 -16.58
C LEU A 344 -14.42 -7.53 -17.94
N ARG A 345 -13.76 -7.94 -19.03
CA ARG A 345 -14.34 -7.94 -20.37
C ARG A 345 -15.51 -8.91 -20.51
N LYS A 346 -15.62 -9.90 -19.63
CA LYS A 346 -16.66 -10.95 -19.65
C LYS A 346 -17.80 -10.63 -18.68
N GLU A 347 -17.48 -10.35 -17.44
CA GLU A 347 -18.47 -10.27 -16.36
C GLU A 347 -18.92 -8.84 -16.04
N TYR A 348 -18.10 -7.84 -16.43
CA TYR A 348 -18.30 -6.43 -16.09
C TYR A 348 -18.35 -5.52 -17.33
N SER A 349 -18.83 -6.05 -18.45
CA SER A 349 -18.93 -5.32 -19.74
C SER A 349 -20.04 -4.27 -19.76
N THR A 350 -20.93 -4.24 -18.78
CA THR A 350 -22.00 -3.24 -18.63
C THR A 350 -21.99 -2.65 -17.25
N LEU A 351 -21.90 -1.33 -17.14
CA LEU A 351 -21.93 -0.58 -15.87
C LEU A 351 -22.93 0.58 -16.00
N ASP A 352 -23.68 0.85 -14.93
CA ASP A 352 -24.71 1.87 -14.88
C ASP A 352 -24.22 3.21 -14.28
N VAL A 353 -22.90 3.45 -14.31
CA VAL A 353 -22.24 4.68 -13.84
C VAL A 353 -21.27 5.19 -14.90
N PRO A 354 -21.01 6.50 -14.99
CA PRO A 354 -19.93 7.05 -15.80
C PRO A 354 -18.57 6.46 -15.38
N VAL A 355 -17.73 6.10 -16.37
CA VAL A 355 -16.42 5.45 -16.14
C VAL A 355 -15.31 6.26 -16.81
N TYR A 356 -14.28 6.56 -16.06
CA TYR A 356 -13.11 7.29 -16.53
C TYR A 356 -11.85 6.47 -16.23
N PHE A 357 -11.04 6.20 -17.25
CA PHE A 357 -9.73 5.56 -17.08
C PHE A 357 -8.63 6.60 -17.24
N LEU A 358 -7.89 6.87 -16.16
CA LEU A 358 -6.75 7.77 -16.12
C LEU A 358 -5.48 6.94 -16.26
N LEU A 359 -4.93 6.86 -17.48
CA LEU A 359 -3.90 5.89 -17.85
C LEU A 359 -2.56 6.56 -18.18
N GLY A 360 -1.48 6.06 -17.61
CA GLY A 360 -0.13 6.46 -18.02
C GLY A 360 0.28 5.76 -19.32
N LYS A 361 0.80 6.51 -20.28
CA LYS A 361 1.23 5.96 -21.60
C LYS A 361 2.36 4.95 -21.51
N HIS A 362 3.09 4.95 -20.43
CA HIS A 362 4.24 4.08 -20.19
C HIS A 362 3.94 2.99 -19.15
N ASP A 363 2.66 2.70 -18.87
CA ASP A 363 2.30 1.62 -17.96
C ASP A 363 2.61 0.26 -18.58
N ILE A 364 3.52 -0.47 -17.93
CA ILE A 364 3.88 -1.84 -18.28
C ILE A 364 3.62 -2.83 -17.15
N ASN A 365 2.90 -2.42 -16.09
CA ASN A 365 2.43 -3.30 -15.00
C ASN A 365 0.94 -3.64 -15.12
N ALA A 366 0.14 -2.77 -15.74
CA ALA A 366 -1.22 -3.08 -16.15
C ALA A 366 -1.30 -2.89 -17.66
N PRO A 367 -1.18 -3.96 -18.46
CA PRO A 367 -1.04 -3.85 -19.91
C PRO A 367 -2.15 -3.01 -20.54
N LEU A 368 -1.78 -1.89 -21.15
CA LEU A 368 -2.73 -0.91 -21.72
C LEU A 368 -3.67 -1.55 -22.75
N SER A 369 -3.17 -2.53 -23.52
CA SER A 369 -3.98 -3.26 -24.52
C SER A 369 -5.20 -3.96 -23.90
N LEU A 370 -5.10 -4.44 -22.64
CA LEU A 370 -6.23 -5.06 -21.94
C LEU A 370 -7.25 -4.01 -21.52
N THR A 371 -6.80 -2.84 -21.08
CA THR A 371 -7.70 -1.74 -20.71
C THR A 371 -8.37 -1.13 -21.94
N GLU A 372 -7.65 -0.97 -23.04
CA GLU A 372 -8.22 -0.51 -24.33
C GLU A 372 -9.26 -1.50 -24.87
N ASP A 373 -8.98 -2.81 -24.83
CA ASP A 373 -9.94 -3.85 -25.22
C ASP A 373 -11.18 -3.84 -24.30
N TYR A 374 -10.99 -3.68 -23.00
CA TYR A 374 -12.11 -3.53 -22.06
C TYR A 374 -12.91 -2.27 -22.35
N TYR A 375 -12.26 -1.13 -22.58
CA TYR A 375 -12.92 0.12 -22.93
C TYR A 375 -13.79 -0.01 -24.19
N GLN A 376 -13.33 -0.71 -25.20
CA GLN A 376 -14.12 -0.93 -26.42
C GLN A 376 -15.39 -1.75 -26.14
N LYS A 377 -15.30 -2.74 -25.27
CA LYS A 377 -16.41 -3.66 -24.93
C LYS A 377 -17.36 -3.11 -23.87
N LEU A 378 -16.89 -2.15 -23.05
CA LEU A 378 -17.66 -1.60 -21.95
C LEU A 378 -18.83 -0.78 -22.47
N ASP A 379 -20.02 -1.09 -21.99
CA ASP A 379 -21.22 -0.26 -22.10
C ASP A 379 -21.44 0.49 -20.80
N ALA A 380 -21.46 1.82 -20.84
CA ALA A 380 -21.64 2.70 -19.69
C ALA A 380 -22.29 4.02 -20.15
N PRO A 381 -23.00 4.73 -19.24
CA PRO A 381 -23.67 6.00 -19.57
C PRO A 381 -22.73 7.06 -20.15
N ASN A 382 -21.50 7.08 -19.70
CA ASN A 382 -20.38 7.81 -20.26
C ASN A 382 -19.10 7.03 -19.99
N LYS A 383 -18.16 7.04 -20.92
CA LYS A 383 -16.84 6.45 -20.74
C LYS A 383 -15.77 7.25 -21.47
N GLU A 384 -14.62 7.41 -20.82
CA GLU A 384 -13.52 8.18 -21.38
C GLU A 384 -12.17 7.59 -20.91
N ILE A 385 -11.16 7.65 -21.80
CA ILE A 385 -9.75 7.43 -21.42
C ILE A 385 -9.04 8.79 -21.43
N ILE A 386 -8.46 9.16 -20.30
CA ILE A 386 -7.63 10.34 -20.16
C ILE A 386 -6.18 9.89 -20.06
N TRP A 387 -5.38 10.24 -21.10
CA TRP A 387 -4.00 9.82 -21.20
C TRP A 387 -3.06 10.75 -20.44
N PHE A 388 -2.12 10.17 -19.72
CA PHE A 388 -1.02 10.84 -19.02
C PHE A 388 0.28 10.52 -19.75
N GLU A 389 0.79 11.52 -20.47
CA GLU A 389 1.90 11.37 -21.42
C GLU A 389 3.21 10.97 -20.76
N HIS A 390 3.41 11.43 -19.51
CA HIS A 390 4.64 11.28 -18.74
C HIS A 390 4.47 10.38 -17.53
N SER A 391 3.58 9.40 -17.61
CA SER A 391 3.24 8.51 -16.50
C SER A 391 3.37 7.04 -16.87
N GLY A 392 3.82 6.26 -15.89
CA GLY A 392 3.71 4.80 -15.87
C GLY A 392 2.45 4.34 -15.16
N HIS A 393 2.58 3.31 -14.32
CA HIS A 393 1.45 2.68 -13.62
C HIS A 393 0.69 3.60 -12.67
N ASN A 394 1.32 4.69 -12.18
CA ASN A 394 0.75 5.58 -11.17
C ASN A 394 0.71 7.05 -11.64
N PRO A 395 -0.22 7.42 -12.56
CA PRO A 395 -0.35 8.81 -13.02
C PRO A 395 -0.51 9.82 -11.88
N TRP A 396 -1.21 9.46 -10.82
CA TRP A 396 -1.44 10.28 -9.64
C TRP A 396 -0.16 10.61 -8.82
N ILE A 397 0.93 9.83 -9.05
CA ILE A 397 2.27 10.10 -8.50
C ILE A 397 3.15 10.79 -9.54
N ASN A 398 3.08 10.33 -10.80
CA ASN A 398 3.96 10.84 -11.85
C ASN A 398 3.58 12.25 -12.29
N GLU A 399 2.29 12.52 -12.49
CA GLU A 399 1.75 13.83 -12.92
C GLU A 399 0.64 14.29 -11.95
N PRO A 400 0.92 14.53 -10.65
CA PRO A 400 -0.11 14.72 -9.62
C PRO A 400 -0.99 15.94 -9.87
N GLU A 401 -0.43 17.05 -10.39
CA GLU A 401 -1.19 18.25 -10.68
C GLU A 401 -2.22 18.02 -11.78
N ARG A 402 -1.79 17.41 -12.90
CA ARG A 402 -2.67 17.07 -14.00
C ARG A 402 -3.72 16.02 -13.59
N PHE A 403 -3.34 15.08 -12.71
CA PHE A 403 -4.27 14.09 -12.19
C PHE A 403 -5.37 14.76 -11.36
N VAL A 404 -5.02 15.70 -10.49
CA VAL A 404 -5.97 16.50 -9.72
C VAL A 404 -6.92 17.27 -10.64
N GLU A 405 -6.40 17.96 -11.65
CA GLU A 405 -7.19 18.70 -12.64
C GLU A 405 -8.17 17.79 -13.38
N ALA A 406 -7.75 16.60 -13.81
CA ALA A 406 -8.62 15.63 -14.47
C ALA A 406 -9.77 15.17 -13.55
N VAL A 407 -9.48 14.85 -12.28
CA VAL A 407 -10.52 14.47 -11.30
C VAL A 407 -11.49 15.61 -11.03
N GLN A 408 -11.00 16.86 -10.95
CA GLN A 408 -11.85 18.05 -10.79
C GLN A 408 -12.77 18.24 -12.00
N GLN A 409 -12.25 18.14 -13.24
CA GLN A 409 -13.04 18.24 -14.47
C GLN A 409 -14.12 17.16 -14.56
N ILE A 410 -13.83 15.91 -14.18
CA ILE A 410 -14.81 14.83 -14.10
C ILE A 410 -15.98 15.22 -13.15
N ALA A 411 -15.68 15.86 -12.04
CA ALA A 411 -16.70 16.27 -11.10
C ALA A 411 -17.52 17.48 -11.58
N GLU A 412 -16.92 18.38 -12.38
CA GLU A 412 -17.58 19.57 -12.93
C GLU A 412 -18.51 19.23 -14.12
N ASN A 413 -18.13 18.28 -14.97
CA ASN A 413 -18.89 17.86 -16.16
C ASN A 413 -20.25 17.23 -15.83
N LYS A 414 -20.63 17.19 -14.56
CA LYS A 414 -21.90 16.70 -14.04
C LYS A 414 -22.99 17.78 -13.95
N LYS A 415 -22.64 19.04 -14.22
CA LYS A 415 -23.61 20.14 -14.32
C LYS A 415 -24.17 20.19 -15.73
#